data_d5a7a456f9914519795e1ef31d0979a7
#
_entry.id   d5a7a456f9914519795e1ef31d0979a7
#
_cell.length_a   1.000
_cell.length_b   1.000
_cell.length_c   1.000
_cell.angle_alpha   90.00
_cell.angle_beta   90.00
_cell.angle_gamma   90.00
#
_symmetry.space_group_name_H-M   'P 1'
#
loop_
_entity.id
_entity.type
_entity.pdbx_description
1 polymer ?
#
loop_
_entity_poly.entity_id
_entity_poly.type
_entity_poly.pdbx_seq_one_letter_code
_entity_poly.pdbx_strand_id
1 'polypeptide(L)'
;MTRAIGPETIGCPDTPVPMSHASPVRLATAFAVVLALAACSTARVVICRASEDLVVADTLYFGTNKPGGVVGTEEWQDFLATGVTPRFPHGITSWRASGQWRSASGALEHEASYVLQLVHADTADTERGVREVMALYRARFAQEAVLRVRLPACISLK
;
A
#
# COMPACT_ATOMS: atom_id res chain seq x y z
N MET A 1 -13.33 30.73 65.69
CA MET A 1 -13.86 29.33 65.85
C MET A 1 -13.35 28.51 64.74
N THR A 2 -12.20 27.89 64.94
CA THR A 2 -11.49 27.11 63.90
C THR A 2 -11.61 25.62 64.27
N ARG A 3 -12.26 24.85 63.46
CA ARG A 3 -12.46 23.40 63.64
C ARG A 3 -11.45 22.63 62.81
N ALA A 4 -10.51 22.01 63.47
CA ALA A 4 -9.53 21.10 62.84
C ALA A 4 -10.19 19.76 62.53
N ILE A 5 -10.01 19.29 61.27
CA ILE A 5 -10.41 17.96 60.82
C ILE A 5 -9.15 17.10 60.84
N GLY A 6 -9.16 16.04 61.69
CA GLY A 6 -8.07 15.09 61.79
C GLY A 6 -8.07 14.08 60.62
N PRO A 7 -6.97 13.39 60.34
CA PRO A 7 -6.85 12.44 59.24
C PRO A 7 -7.52 11.12 59.60
N GLU A 8 -8.52 10.71 58.78
CA GLU A 8 -9.07 9.36 58.80
C GLU A 8 -8.12 8.39 58.14
N THR A 9 -7.60 7.46 58.89
CA THR A 9 -6.85 6.29 58.38
C THR A 9 -7.82 5.29 57.79
N ILE A 10 -7.81 5.18 56.46
CA ILE A 10 -8.54 4.14 55.74
C ILE A 10 -7.74 2.82 55.85
N GLY A 11 -8.22 1.93 56.70
CA GLY A 11 -7.67 0.56 56.83
C GLY A 11 -7.98 -0.27 55.58
N CYS A 12 -6.94 -0.79 54.92
CA CYS A 12 -7.10 -1.83 53.92
C CYS A 12 -7.60 -3.13 54.57
N PRO A 13 -8.64 -3.78 54.04
CA PRO A 13 -8.99 -5.12 54.46
C PRO A 13 -8.02 -6.13 53.89
N ASP A 14 -7.28 -6.83 54.79
CA ASP A 14 -6.49 -8.02 54.44
C ASP A 14 -7.41 -9.19 54.09
N THR A 15 -7.79 -9.26 52.80
CA THR A 15 -8.37 -10.49 52.26
C THR A 15 -7.27 -11.28 51.54
N PRO A 16 -6.99 -12.51 51.97
CA PRO A 16 -6.03 -13.37 51.24
C PRO A 16 -6.59 -13.68 49.86
N VAL A 17 -5.88 -13.24 48.83
CA VAL A 17 -6.17 -13.59 47.45
C VAL A 17 -5.88 -15.09 47.27
N PRO A 18 -6.85 -15.95 46.87
CA PRO A 18 -6.55 -17.34 46.62
C PRO A 18 -5.62 -17.43 45.41
N MET A 19 -4.43 -17.96 45.60
CA MET A 19 -3.52 -18.34 44.50
C MET A 19 -4.18 -19.45 43.68
N SER A 20 -4.80 -19.06 42.57
CA SER A 20 -5.33 -20.01 41.58
C SER A 20 -4.15 -20.68 40.91
N HIS A 21 -3.86 -21.92 41.29
CA HIS A 21 -2.93 -22.78 40.58
C HIS A 21 -3.50 -23.03 39.17
N ALA A 22 -2.95 -22.36 38.18
CA ALA A 22 -3.28 -22.62 36.77
C ALA A 22 -2.92 -24.05 36.43
N SER A 23 -3.94 -24.88 36.15
CA SER A 23 -3.74 -26.27 35.78
C SER A 23 -2.81 -26.37 34.56
N PRO A 24 -1.83 -27.27 34.56
CA PRO A 24 -0.87 -27.41 33.44
C PRO A 24 -1.52 -27.67 32.08
N VAL A 25 -2.74 -28.24 32.11
CA VAL A 25 -3.56 -28.46 30.91
C VAL A 25 -3.98 -27.14 30.24
N ARG A 26 -4.30 -26.06 31.02
CA ARG A 26 -4.70 -24.76 30.47
C ARG A 26 -3.50 -24.00 29.87
N LEU A 27 -2.31 -24.19 30.42
CA LEU A 27 -1.08 -23.60 29.85
C LEU A 27 -0.71 -24.29 28.53
N ALA A 28 -0.82 -25.62 28.46
CA ALA A 28 -0.53 -26.40 27.26
C ALA A 28 -1.49 -26.07 26.08
N THR A 29 -2.78 -25.87 26.36
CA THR A 29 -3.75 -25.46 25.33
C THR A 29 -3.54 -24.06 24.82
N ALA A 30 -3.16 -23.09 25.70
CA ALA A 30 -2.84 -21.73 25.28
C ALA A 30 -1.59 -21.69 24.39
N PHE A 31 -0.57 -22.47 24.71
CA PHE A 31 0.67 -22.56 23.92
C PHE A 31 0.43 -23.20 22.54
N ALA A 32 -0.40 -24.24 22.46
CA ALA A 32 -0.78 -24.89 21.20
C ALA A 32 -1.56 -23.94 20.26
N VAL A 33 -2.47 -23.10 20.80
CA VAL A 33 -3.22 -22.13 20.01
C VAL A 33 -2.31 -21.03 19.47
N VAL A 34 -1.33 -20.55 20.24
CA VAL A 34 -0.36 -19.55 19.78
C VAL A 34 0.55 -20.11 18.68
N LEU A 35 1.00 -21.37 18.79
CA LEU A 35 1.78 -22.01 17.71
C LEU A 35 0.95 -22.21 16.43
N ALA A 36 -0.33 -22.55 16.54
CA ALA A 36 -1.21 -22.74 15.37
C ALA A 36 -1.48 -21.44 14.62
N LEU A 37 -1.56 -20.29 15.32
CA LEU A 37 -1.73 -18.98 14.71
C LEU A 37 -0.45 -18.47 14.00
N ALA A 38 0.73 -18.87 14.45
CA ALA A 38 2.01 -18.54 13.80
C ALA A 38 2.23 -19.29 12.47
N ALA A 39 1.56 -20.40 12.23
CA ALA A 39 1.73 -21.24 11.04
C ALA A 39 0.99 -20.71 9.79
N CYS A 40 0.13 -19.69 9.92
CA CYS A 40 -0.68 -19.17 8.80
C CYS A 40 -0.04 -18.04 7.98
N SER A 41 1.18 -17.62 8.28
CA SER A 41 1.87 -16.54 7.53
C SER A 41 2.83 -17.12 6.49
N THR A 42 2.35 -17.91 5.53
CA THR A 42 3.15 -18.25 4.35
C THR A 42 3.16 -17.06 3.39
N ALA A 43 4.01 -16.08 3.64
CA ALA A 43 4.33 -15.08 2.63
C ALA A 43 4.89 -15.84 1.41
N ARG A 44 4.21 -15.75 0.26
CA ARG A 44 4.72 -16.31 -0.99
C ARG A 44 5.94 -15.51 -1.40
N VAL A 45 7.12 -16.06 -1.12
CA VAL A 45 8.37 -15.48 -1.62
C VAL A 45 8.48 -15.83 -3.09
N VAL A 46 8.61 -14.81 -3.94
CA VAL A 46 8.91 -15.01 -5.36
C VAL A 46 10.40 -15.35 -5.46
N ILE A 47 10.71 -16.51 -6.02
CA ILE A 47 12.08 -16.98 -6.24
C ILE A 47 12.32 -16.98 -7.75
N CYS A 48 13.28 -16.16 -8.19
CA CYS A 48 13.70 -16.11 -9.59
C CYS A 48 14.74 -17.19 -9.90
N ARG A 49 14.88 -17.55 -11.18
CA ARG A 49 15.95 -18.45 -11.64
C ARG A 49 17.30 -17.74 -11.53
N ALA A 50 18.38 -18.51 -11.52
CA ALA A 50 19.74 -17.96 -11.39
C ALA A 50 20.14 -16.95 -12.50
N SER A 51 19.44 -16.94 -13.63
CA SER A 51 19.67 -16.03 -14.75
C SER A 51 18.66 -14.87 -14.84
N GLU A 52 17.86 -14.67 -13.80
CA GLU A 52 16.80 -13.66 -13.74
C GLU A 52 17.02 -12.77 -12.50
N ASP A 53 16.66 -11.51 -12.64
CA ASP A 53 16.68 -10.54 -11.56
C ASP A 53 15.29 -10.36 -10.96
N LEU A 54 15.22 -10.31 -9.64
CA LEU A 54 13.99 -9.98 -8.93
C LEU A 54 13.80 -8.47 -8.93
N VAL A 55 12.67 -8.04 -9.45
CA VAL A 55 12.28 -6.63 -9.57
C VAL A 55 10.84 -6.41 -9.15
N VAL A 56 10.40 -5.16 -9.19
CA VAL A 56 8.99 -4.77 -9.06
C VAL A 56 8.47 -4.34 -10.44
N ALA A 57 7.31 -4.87 -10.81
CA ALA A 57 6.51 -4.41 -11.93
C ALA A 57 5.32 -3.59 -11.39
N ASP A 58 5.36 -2.29 -11.59
CA ASP A 58 4.25 -1.39 -11.29
C ASP A 58 3.47 -1.10 -12.58
N THR A 59 2.16 -1.32 -12.53
CA THR A 59 1.25 -0.91 -13.60
C THR A 59 0.33 0.19 -13.07
N LEU A 60 0.44 1.37 -13.67
CA LEU A 60 -0.32 2.56 -13.28
C LEU A 60 -1.39 2.84 -14.34
N TYR A 61 -2.61 3.10 -13.90
CA TYR A 61 -3.74 3.42 -14.75
C TYR A 61 -4.15 4.87 -14.53
N PHE A 62 -4.09 5.67 -15.58
CA PHE A 62 -4.33 7.10 -15.60
C PHE A 62 -5.61 7.39 -16.37
N GLY A 63 -6.65 7.83 -15.69
CA GLY A 63 -7.88 8.30 -16.33
C GLY A 63 -7.60 9.53 -17.19
N THR A 64 -8.38 9.71 -18.25
CA THR A 64 -8.18 10.83 -19.18
C THR A 64 -9.16 11.96 -18.98
N ASN A 65 -10.31 11.75 -18.32
CA ASN A 65 -11.30 12.80 -18.09
C ASN A 65 -10.74 13.89 -17.16
N LYS A 66 -10.83 15.14 -17.60
CA LYS A 66 -10.39 16.29 -16.81
C LYS A 66 -11.37 17.45 -17.00
N PRO A 67 -11.37 18.47 -16.13
CA PRO A 67 -12.15 19.67 -16.36
C PRO A 67 -11.86 20.27 -17.73
N GLY A 68 -12.91 20.47 -18.53
CA GLY A 68 -12.80 21.04 -19.87
C GLY A 68 -12.40 20.07 -20.98
N GLY A 69 -12.36 18.76 -20.73
CA GLY A 69 -12.08 17.78 -21.78
C GLY A 69 -11.37 16.51 -21.34
N VAL A 70 -10.47 16.02 -22.17
CA VAL A 70 -9.70 14.81 -21.93
C VAL A 70 -8.20 15.06 -22.07
N VAL A 71 -7.39 14.28 -21.37
CA VAL A 71 -5.94 14.28 -21.56
C VAL A 71 -5.62 13.67 -22.92
N GLY A 72 -5.17 14.51 -23.84
CA GLY A 72 -4.81 14.12 -25.20
C GLY A 72 -3.45 13.45 -25.29
N THR A 73 -3.14 12.97 -26.51
CA THR A 73 -1.86 12.27 -26.76
C THR A 73 -0.65 13.19 -26.52
N GLU A 74 -0.71 14.45 -26.93
CA GLU A 74 0.40 15.42 -26.74
C GLU A 74 0.64 15.71 -25.26
N GLU A 75 -0.41 15.93 -24.48
CA GLU A 75 -0.32 16.15 -23.04
C GLU A 75 0.24 14.94 -22.32
N TRP A 76 -0.13 13.73 -22.77
CA TRP A 76 0.40 12.49 -22.24
C TRP A 76 1.90 12.34 -22.56
N GLN A 77 2.32 12.59 -23.81
CA GLN A 77 3.73 12.55 -24.20
C GLN A 77 4.58 13.55 -23.43
N ASP A 78 4.07 14.76 -23.25
CA ASP A 78 4.74 15.76 -22.44
C ASP A 78 4.85 15.35 -20.97
N PHE A 79 3.79 14.74 -20.41
CA PHE A 79 3.83 14.18 -19.06
C PHE A 79 4.87 13.05 -18.94
N LEU A 80 4.95 12.15 -19.91
CA LEU A 80 5.98 11.11 -19.93
C LEU A 80 7.38 11.73 -19.95
N ALA A 81 7.62 12.71 -20.81
CA ALA A 81 8.92 13.33 -20.98
C ALA A 81 9.37 14.10 -19.74
N THR A 82 8.46 14.86 -19.11
CA THR A 82 8.80 15.79 -18.03
C THR A 82 8.57 15.20 -16.63
N GLY A 83 7.60 14.34 -16.49
CA GLY A 83 7.18 13.76 -15.20
C GLY A 83 7.72 12.37 -14.93
N VAL A 84 7.77 11.51 -15.94
CA VAL A 84 8.09 10.08 -15.75
C VAL A 84 9.56 9.78 -16.09
N THR A 85 10.01 10.13 -17.28
CA THR A 85 11.35 9.79 -17.79
C THR A 85 12.49 10.22 -16.87
N PRO A 86 12.48 11.41 -16.25
CA PRO A 86 13.55 11.82 -15.33
C PRO A 86 13.67 10.90 -14.09
N ARG A 87 12.58 10.20 -13.71
CA ARG A 87 12.54 9.31 -12.55
C ARG A 87 12.81 7.86 -12.92
N PHE A 88 12.49 7.49 -14.15
CA PHE A 88 12.63 6.13 -14.69
C PHE A 88 13.37 6.16 -16.04
N PRO A 89 14.66 6.58 -16.06
CA PRO A 89 15.41 6.77 -17.29
C PRO A 89 15.78 5.47 -18.00
N HIS A 90 15.69 4.33 -17.31
CA HIS A 90 16.08 3.03 -17.85
C HIS A 90 15.01 2.37 -18.72
N GLY A 91 13.82 2.93 -18.79
CA GLY A 91 12.76 2.48 -19.67
C GLY A 91 11.39 2.50 -19.04
N ILE A 92 10.43 2.78 -19.89
CA ILE A 92 9.01 2.80 -19.57
C ILE A 92 8.25 2.17 -20.73
N THR A 93 7.10 1.57 -20.45
CA THR A 93 6.17 1.12 -21.50
C THR A 93 4.81 1.72 -21.23
N SER A 94 4.19 2.33 -22.25
CA SER A 94 2.85 2.86 -22.10
C SER A 94 1.97 2.54 -23.29
N TRP A 95 0.66 2.42 -23.05
CA TRP A 95 -0.35 2.20 -24.08
C TRP A 95 -1.68 2.84 -23.68
N ARG A 96 -2.56 3.02 -24.66
CA ARG A 96 -3.94 3.44 -24.42
C ARG A 96 -4.81 2.23 -24.08
N ALA A 97 -5.72 2.42 -23.15
CA ALA A 97 -6.73 1.44 -22.78
C ALA A 97 -8.10 2.13 -22.66
N SER A 98 -9.14 1.33 -22.64
CA SER A 98 -10.49 1.77 -22.28
C SER A 98 -10.91 1.08 -20.99
N GLY A 99 -11.54 1.81 -20.11
CA GLY A 99 -11.97 1.31 -18.83
C GLY A 99 -13.37 1.80 -18.47
N GLN A 100 -13.87 1.24 -17.41
CA GLN A 100 -15.05 1.74 -16.71
C GLN A 100 -14.84 1.61 -15.21
N TRP A 101 -15.33 2.55 -14.47
CA TRP A 101 -15.20 2.56 -13.02
C TRP A 101 -16.43 3.21 -12.38
N ARG A 102 -16.63 2.96 -11.11
CA ARG A 102 -17.70 3.58 -10.36
C ARG A 102 -17.14 4.79 -9.62
N SER A 103 -17.63 5.97 -9.97
CA SER A 103 -17.23 7.23 -9.34
C SER A 103 -17.73 7.32 -7.89
N ALA A 104 -17.21 8.29 -7.15
CA ALA A 104 -17.64 8.56 -5.78
C ALA A 104 -19.16 8.88 -5.69
N SER A 105 -19.78 9.39 -6.75
CA SER A 105 -21.23 9.60 -6.85
C SER A 105 -22.04 8.31 -7.05
N GLY A 106 -21.38 7.17 -7.30
CA GLY A 106 -22.00 5.89 -7.60
C GLY A 106 -22.33 5.67 -9.09
N ALA A 107 -22.09 6.64 -9.96
CA ALA A 107 -22.29 6.52 -11.39
C ALA A 107 -21.23 5.60 -12.02
N LEU A 108 -21.61 4.86 -13.07
CA LEU A 108 -20.68 4.09 -13.89
C LEU A 108 -20.12 5.02 -14.98
N GLU A 109 -18.84 5.30 -14.88
CA GLU A 109 -18.10 6.14 -15.82
C GLU A 109 -17.37 5.26 -16.83
N HIS A 110 -17.52 5.57 -18.12
CA HIS A 110 -16.72 4.98 -19.19
C HIS A 110 -15.63 5.95 -19.57
N GLU A 111 -14.40 5.51 -19.50
CA GLU A 111 -13.28 6.42 -19.65
C GLU A 111 -12.14 5.74 -20.41
N ALA A 112 -11.56 6.47 -21.36
CA ALA A 112 -10.26 6.09 -21.90
C ALA A 112 -9.19 6.29 -20.81
N SER A 113 -8.15 5.49 -20.84
CA SER A 113 -7.03 5.62 -19.93
C SER A 113 -5.70 5.44 -20.64
N TYR A 114 -4.66 5.99 -20.05
CA TYR A 114 -3.28 5.60 -20.35
C TYR A 114 -2.80 4.62 -19.29
N VAL A 115 -2.10 3.59 -19.72
CA VAL A 115 -1.45 2.64 -18.84
C VAL A 115 0.05 2.83 -18.97
N LEU A 116 0.72 2.89 -17.82
CA LEU A 116 2.18 2.96 -17.73
C LEU A 116 2.69 1.77 -16.93
N GLN A 117 3.57 1.01 -17.54
CA GLN A 117 4.29 -0.06 -16.87
C GLN A 117 5.72 0.39 -16.58
N LEU A 118 6.10 0.26 -15.31
CA LEU A 118 7.44 0.52 -14.80
C LEU A 118 7.99 -0.79 -14.26
N VAL A 119 9.20 -1.15 -14.69
CA VAL A 119 9.94 -2.30 -14.17
C VAL A 119 11.21 -1.76 -13.54
N HIS A 120 11.38 -1.96 -12.23
CA HIS A 120 12.46 -1.32 -11.49
C HIS A 120 12.89 -2.11 -10.25
N ALA A 121 14.06 -1.82 -9.70
CA ALA A 121 14.49 -2.37 -8.43
C ALA A 121 13.56 -1.95 -7.28
N ASP A 122 13.37 -2.80 -6.28
CA ASP A 122 12.58 -2.48 -5.08
C ASP A 122 13.42 -1.68 -4.09
N THR A 123 13.46 -0.37 -4.28
CA THR A 123 14.19 0.56 -3.41
C THR A 123 13.28 1.68 -2.93
N ALA A 124 13.69 2.36 -1.84
CA ALA A 124 12.96 3.52 -1.32
C ALA A 124 12.90 4.66 -2.36
N ASP A 125 13.93 4.81 -3.19
CA ASP A 125 14.01 5.86 -4.20
C ASP A 125 13.05 5.61 -5.35
N THR A 126 12.99 4.38 -5.88
CA THR A 126 12.05 4.02 -6.93
C THR A 126 10.61 4.06 -6.44
N GLU A 127 10.34 3.62 -5.20
CA GLU A 127 9.02 3.74 -4.58
C GLU A 127 8.59 5.21 -4.43
N ARG A 128 9.51 6.10 -4.04
CA ARG A 128 9.27 7.54 -4.00
C ARG A 128 8.96 8.08 -5.39
N GLY A 129 9.75 7.69 -6.40
CA GLY A 129 9.54 8.09 -7.80
C GLY A 129 8.16 7.71 -8.33
N VAL A 130 7.68 6.48 -8.05
CA VAL A 130 6.32 6.05 -8.43
C VAL A 130 5.26 6.93 -7.79
N ARG A 131 5.38 7.20 -6.49
CA ARG A 131 4.41 8.07 -5.78
C ARG A 131 4.41 9.49 -6.31
N GLU A 132 5.57 10.03 -6.64
CA GLU A 132 5.68 11.36 -7.24
C GLU A 132 5.03 11.43 -8.62
N VAL A 133 5.23 10.41 -9.48
CA VAL A 133 4.56 10.31 -10.79
C VAL A 133 3.05 10.34 -10.62
N MET A 134 2.51 9.54 -9.71
CA MET A 134 1.06 9.53 -9.43
C MET A 134 0.56 10.87 -8.91
N ALA A 135 1.29 11.51 -8.00
CA ALA A 135 0.93 12.82 -7.45
C ALA A 135 0.98 13.92 -8.50
N LEU A 136 2.01 13.94 -9.36
CA LEU A 136 2.16 14.90 -10.46
C LEU A 136 1.01 14.81 -11.47
N TYR A 137 0.61 13.58 -11.85
CA TYR A 137 -0.50 13.39 -12.78
C TYR A 137 -1.80 13.92 -12.18
N ARG A 138 -2.09 13.54 -10.94
CA ARG A 138 -3.30 14.01 -10.24
C ARG A 138 -3.36 15.53 -10.14
N ALA A 139 -2.25 16.15 -9.78
CA ALA A 139 -2.17 17.62 -9.66
C ALA A 139 -2.31 18.31 -11.03
N ARG A 140 -1.66 17.77 -12.07
CA ARG A 140 -1.63 18.38 -13.41
C ARG A 140 -2.98 18.31 -14.13
N PHE A 141 -3.67 17.19 -13.97
CA PHE A 141 -4.89 16.88 -14.73
C PHE A 141 -6.16 16.82 -13.87
N ALA A 142 -6.09 17.30 -12.62
CA ALA A 142 -7.19 17.32 -11.67
C ALA A 142 -7.88 15.96 -11.49
N GLN A 143 -7.07 14.88 -11.41
CA GLN A 143 -7.57 13.51 -11.24
C GLN A 143 -7.82 13.19 -9.77
N GLU A 144 -8.88 12.46 -9.49
CA GLU A 144 -9.19 11.97 -8.13
C GLU A 144 -8.16 10.93 -7.67
N ALA A 145 -7.81 9.99 -8.55
CA ALA A 145 -6.93 8.88 -8.24
C ALA A 145 -6.13 8.42 -9.46
N VAL A 146 -5.05 7.69 -9.18
CA VAL A 146 -4.34 6.83 -10.13
C VAL A 146 -4.34 5.43 -9.52
N LEU A 147 -4.86 4.43 -10.24
CA LEU A 147 -4.79 3.05 -9.78
C LEU A 147 -3.38 2.52 -10.00
N ARG A 148 -2.81 1.90 -8.97
CA ARG A 148 -1.51 1.21 -9.03
C ARG A 148 -1.69 -0.27 -8.73
N VAL A 149 -1.16 -1.11 -9.59
CA VAL A 149 -0.97 -2.55 -9.34
C VAL A 149 0.52 -2.81 -9.24
N ARG A 150 0.96 -3.34 -8.11
CA ARG A 150 2.36 -3.64 -7.81
C ARG A 150 2.55 -5.13 -7.62
N LEU A 151 3.48 -5.72 -8.37
CA LEU A 151 3.78 -7.14 -8.31
C LEU A 151 5.30 -7.37 -8.29
N PRO A 152 5.81 -8.33 -7.50
CA PRO A 152 7.16 -8.82 -7.69
C PRO A 152 7.23 -9.60 -9.00
N ALA A 153 8.30 -9.41 -9.76
CA ALA A 153 8.50 -10.06 -11.06
C ALA A 153 9.95 -10.51 -11.24
N CYS A 154 10.14 -11.57 -11.99
CA CYS A 154 11.45 -12.00 -12.44
C CYS A 154 11.67 -11.54 -13.87
N ILE A 155 12.79 -10.87 -14.16
CA ILE A 155 13.11 -10.37 -15.49
C ILE A 155 14.41 -10.99 -16.02
N SER A 156 14.53 -11.08 -17.33
CA SER A 156 15.72 -11.49 -18.03
C SER A 156 15.90 -10.58 -19.26
N LEU A 157 17.04 -9.91 -19.33
CA LEU A 157 17.47 -9.10 -20.47
C LEU A 157 18.55 -9.89 -21.21
N LYS A 158 18.19 -10.67 -22.22
CA LYS A 158 19.11 -11.46 -23.06
C LYS A 158 18.89 -11.16 -24.52
#